data_d7c5323ad960f059ea1318dfae1ff9b2
#
_entry.id   d7c5323ad960f059ea1318dfae1ff9b2
#
_cell.length_a   1.000
_cell.length_b   1.000
_cell.length_c   1.000
_cell.angle_alpha   90.00
_cell.angle_beta   90.00
_cell.angle_gamma   90.00
#
_symmetry.space_group_name_H-M   'P 1'
#
loop_
_entity.id
_entity.type
_entity.pdbx_description
1 polymer ?
#
loop_
_entity_poly.entity_id
_entity_poly.type
_entity_poly.pdbx_seq_one_letter_code
_entity_poly.pdbx_strand_id
1 'polypeptide(L)'
;LVILLLSDPSWSRTTEWSIPCFSFYWDGFFIEPFFINAALFVFFAAIPFVKKAMKDTSTEDPGWIVIDEVCGIFMALAFVPLEFIIAQPWILAVAFGLFRFFDILKPLGIHKMEKLPGAWGVMADDLLGGLYAGIVIAIGFIIAIK
;
A
#
# COMPACT_ATOMS: atom_id res chain seq x y z
N LEU A 1 -17.73 -5.27 -11.30
CA LEU A 1 -18.05 -5.85 -9.98
C LEU A 1 -17.57 -4.94 -8.85
N VAL A 2 -16.33 -4.47 -8.89
CA VAL A 2 -15.76 -3.52 -7.90
C VAL A 2 -16.55 -2.21 -7.88
N ILE A 3 -16.88 -1.66 -9.04
CA ILE A 3 -17.68 -0.43 -9.18
C ILE A 3 -19.09 -0.62 -8.61
N LEU A 4 -19.72 -1.77 -8.81
CA LEU A 4 -21.06 -2.07 -8.27
C LEU A 4 -21.06 -2.18 -6.74
N LEU A 5 -19.98 -2.65 -6.12
CA LEU A 5 -19.86 -2.76 -4.67
C LEU A 5 -19.53 -1.41 -4.01
N LEU A 6 -18.88 -0.50 -4.73
CA LEU A 6 -18.59 0.86 -4.27
C LEU A 6 -19.80 1.80 -4.42
N SER A 7 -20.82 1.42 -5.20
CA SER A 7 -22.02 2.25 -5.44
C SER A 7 -23.11 2.13 -4.38
N ASP A 8 -22.89 1.39 -3.28
CA ASP A 8 -23.83 1.34 -2.16
C ASP A 8 -23.67 2.59 -1.28
N PRO A 9 -24.65 3.51 -1.28
CA PRO A 9 -24.54 4.78 -0.55
C PRO A 9 -24.68 4.59 0.98
N SER A 10 -24.89 3.38 1.47
CA SER A 10 -25.07 3.12 2.91
C SER A 10 -23.82 3.43 3.73
N TRP A 11 -22.63 3.26 3.15
CA TRP A 11 -21.37 3.56 3.83
C TRP A 11 -21.08 5.08 3.98
N SER A 12 -21.64 5.92 3.10
CA SER A 12 -21.43 7.37 3.15
C SER A 12 -22.17 8.04 4.31
N ARG A 13 -23.16 7.37 4.91
CA ARG A 13 -23.95 7.90 6.03
C ARG A 13 -23.40 7.61 7.42
N THR A 14 -22.38 6.75 7.52
CA THR A 14 -21.75 6.41 8.81
C THR A 14 -20.62 7.35 9.21
N THR A 15 -20.28 8.33 8.37
CA THR A 15 -19.16 9.27 8.59
C THR A 15 -19.46 10.40 9.58
N GLU A 16 -20.64 10.45 10.21
CA GLU A 16 -20.95 11.44 11.25
C GLU A 16 -20.36 11.13 12.64
N TRP A 17 -19.76 9.97 12.83
CA TRP A 17 -19.14 9.62 14.10
C TRP A 17 -17.63 9.83 14.07
N SER A 18 -17.28 11.07 14.31
CA SER A 18 -15.98 11.61 14.69
C SER A 18 -15.13 10.65 15.55
N ILE A 19 -14.35 9.82 14.89
CA ILE A 19 -13.07 9.43 15.47
C ILE A 19 -12.08 10.44 14.86
N PRO A 20 -11.39 11.26 15.67
CA PRO A 20 -10.36 12.16 15.18
C PRO A 20 -9.09 11.36 14.90
N CYS A 21 -9.17 10.36 14.06
CA CYS A 21 -8.03 9.84 13.35
C CYS A 21 -7.88 10.72 12.13
N PHE A 22 -6.81 11.44 12.08
CA PHE A 22 -6.37 12.40 11.10
C PHE A 22 -6.44 11.84 9.66
N SER A 23 -7.66 11.58 9.14
CA SER A 23 -7.87 11.24 7.73
C SER A 23 -7.90 12.53 6.96
N PHE A 24 -7.00 12.69 6.01
CA PHE A 24 -7.02 13.83 5.11
C PHE A 24 -7.97 13.52 3.96
N TYR A 25 -9.16 14.16 3.99
CA TYR A 25 -10.16 14.06 2.94
C TYR A 25 -10.13 15.31 2.06
N TRP A 26 -9.86 15.16 0.78
CA TRP A 26 -9.99 16.22 -0.20
C TRP A 26 -10.65 15.67 -1.48
N ASP A 27 -11.88 16.15 -1.79
CA ASP A 27 -12.64 15.85 -3.01
C ASP A 27 -12.66 14.36 -3.45
N GLY A 28 -12.81 13.45 -2.48
CA GLY A 28 -12.82 12.00 -2.74
C GLY A 28 -11.45 11.31 -2.68
N PHE A 29 -10.38 12.05 -2.38
CA PHE A 29 -9.06 11.50 -2.15
C PHE A 29 -8.83 11.26 -0.65
N PHE A 30 -8.59 10.01 -0.27
CA PHE A 30 -8.33 9.62 1.11
C PHE A 30 -6.87 9.27 1.31
N ILE A 31 -6.32 9.73 2.43
CA ILE A 31 -5.03 9.25 2.93
C ILE A 31 -5.20 8.86 4.39
N GLU A 32 -4.92 7.60 4.70
CA GLU A 32 -4.89 7.08 6.06
C GLU A 32 -3.48 7.17 6.63
N PRO A 33 -3.21 8.17 7.50
CA PRO A 33 -1.87 8.39 8.04
C PRO A 33 -1.35 7.20 8.84
N PHE A 34 -2.25 6.41 9.43
CA PHE A 34 -1.88 5.19 10.16
C PHE A 34 -1.09 4.23 9.27
N PHE A 35 -1.59 3.93 8.07
CA PHE A 35 -0.93 2.99 7.16
C PHE A 35 0.36 3.55 6.57
N ILE A 36 0.42 4.86 6.28
CA ILE A 36 1.66 5.50 5.85
C ILE A 36 2.72 5.42 6.94
N ASN A 37 2.38 5.78 8.18
CA ASN A 37 3.32 5.69 9.28
C ASN A 37 3.76 4.27 9.56
N ALA A 38 2.83 3.30 9.46
CA ALA A 38 3.15 1.88 9.58
C ALA A 38 4.10 1.41 8.46
N ALA A 39 3.83 1.79 7.21
CA ALA A 39 4.70 1.47 6.08
C ALA A 39 6.11 2.06 6.26
N LEU A 40 6.22 3.34 6.63
CA LEU A 40 7.50 3.99 6.89
C LEU A 40 8.23 3.38 8.09
N PHE A 41 7.51 3.07 9.16
CA PHE A 41 8.08 2.41 10.33
C PHE A 41 8.66 1.03 9.96
N VAL A 42 7.88 0.21 9.25
CA VAL A 42 8.33 -1.11 8.77
C VAL A 42 9.52 -0.94 7.84
N PHE A 43 9.46 0.02 6.91
CA PHE A 43 10.54 0.32 5.98
C PHE A 43 11.87 0.57 6.70
N PHE A 44 11.91 1.53 7.63
CA PHE A 44 13.15 1.88 8.33
C PHE A 44 13.59 0.81 9.33
N ALA A 45 12.65 0.15 10.01
CA ALA A 45 12.95 -0.91 10.96
C ALA A 45 13.50 -2.18 10.28
N ALA A 46 13.03 -2.48 9.07
CA ALA A 46 13.43 -3.67 8.32
C ALA A 46 14.84 -3.56 7.71
N ILE A 47 15.30 -2.37 7.34
CA ILE A 47 16.60 -2.16 6.66
C ILE A 47 17.76 -2.91 7.32
N PRO A 48 17.99 -2.82 8.67
CA PRO A 48 19.11 -3.53 9.29
C PRO A 48 18.96 -5.06 9.22
N PHE A 49 17.72 -5.57 9.28
CA PHE A 49 17.44 -7.01 9.19
C PHE A 49 17.65 -7.53 7.78
N VAL A 50 17.15 -6.80 6.78
CA VAL A 50 17.34 -7.14 5.35
C VAL A 50 18.82 -7.10 4.99
N LYS A 51 19.58 -6.08 5.41
CA LYS A 51 21.04 -6.01 5.22
C LYS A 51 21.75 -7.21 5.80
N LYS A 52 21.37 -7.64 7.00
CA LYS A 52 21.96 -8.82 7.64
C LYS A 52 21.62 -10.08 6.85
N ALA A 53 20.34 -10.28 6.47
CA ALA A 53 19.90 -11.42 5.68
C ALA A 53 20.63 -11.52 4.34
N MET A 54 20.78 -10.42 3.60
CA MET A 54 21.54 -10.35 2.35
C MET A 54 22.99 -10.76 2.54
N LYS A 55 23.62 -10.31 3.63
CA LYS A 55 25.02 -10.66 3.94
C LYS A 55 25.17 -12.14 4.28
N ASP A 56 24.24 -12.69 5.07
CA ASP A 56 24.30 -14.09 5.53
C ASP A 56 24.02 -15.08 4.38
N THR A 57 23.18 -14.69 3.40
CA THR A 57 22.85 -15.52 2.24
C THR A 57 23.75 -15.26 1.03
N SER A 58 24.55 -14.19 1.04
CA SER A 58 25.35 -13.72 -0.12
C SER A 58 24.49 -13.50 -1.37
N THR A 59 23.20 -13.16 -1.19
CA THR A 59 22.22 -12.94 -2.25
C THR A 59 21.71 -11.50 -2.16
N GLU A 60 21.57 -10.82 -3.30
CA GLU A 60 21.10 -9.43 -3.34
C GLU A 60 19.63 -9.30 -2.98
N ASP A 61 18.83 -10.32 -3.31
CA ASP A 61 17.41 -10.40 -2.98
C ASP A 61 17.06 -11.83 -2.52
N PRO A 62 17.09 -12.10 -1.22
CA PRO A 62 16.67 -13.39 -0.69
C PRO A 62 15.14 -13.51 -0.73
N GLY A 63 14.60 -14.27 -1.67
CA GLY A 63 13.16 -14.41 -1.92
C GLY A 63 12.29 -14.98 -0.78
N TRP A 64 12.87 -15.20 0.42
CA TRP A 64 12.14 -15.56 1.63
C TRP A 64 11.86 -14.34 2.54
N ILE A 65 12.39 -13.19 2.21
CA ILE A 65 12.07 -11.93 2.90
C ILE A 65 10.67 -11.51 2.44
N VAL A 66 9.77 -11.26 3.38
CA VAL A 66 8.35 -10.89 3.17
C VAL A 66 8.05 -9.51 3.75
N ILE A 67 9.00 -8.92 4.48
CA ILE A 67 8.77 -7.67 5.21
C ILE A 67 8.67 -6.46 4.27
N ASP A 68 9.31 -6.51 3.12
CA ASP A 68 9.22 -5.57 2.01
C ASP A 68 7.80 -5.58 1.40
N GLU A 69 7.25 -6.77 1.12
CA GLU A 69 5.86 -6.93 0.66
C GLU A 69 4.85 -6.35 1.67
N VAL A 70 5.07 -6.57 2.97
CA VAL A 70 4.22 -5.99 4.03
C VAL A 70 4.26 -4.46 3.99
N CYS A 71 5.44 -3.89 3.79
CA CYS A 71 5.63 -2.45 3.64
C CYS A 71 4.84 -1.91 2.43
N GLY A 72 4.94 -2.58 1.27
CA GLY A 72 4.22 -2.23 0.04
C GLY A 72 2.70 -2.32 0.21
N ILE A 73 2.19 -3.37 0.88
CA ILE A 73 0.75 -3.52 1.15
C ILE A 73 0.25 -2.41 2.06
N PHE A 74 0.97 -2.05 3.13
CA PHE A 74 0.58 -0.92 3.98
C PHE A 74 0.55 0.39 3.21
N MET A 75 1.48 0.62 2.29
CA MET A 75 1.46 1.78 1.42
C MET A 75 0.23 1.78 0.49
N ALA A 76 -0.16 0.65 -0.07
CA ALA A 76 -1.37 0.54 -0.89
C ALA A 76 -2.65 0.82 -0.08
N LEU A 77 -2.73 0.31 1.16
CA LEU A 77 -3.87 0.52 2.05
C LEU A 77 -3.97 1.95 2.58
N ALA A 78 -2.90 2.73 2.53
CA ALA A 78 -2.93 4.13 2.93
C ALA A 78 -3.92 4.99 2.13
N PHE A 79 -4.36 4.51 0.96
CA PHE A 79 -5.34 5.16 0.10
C PHE A 79 -6.76 4.60 0.26
N VAL A 80 -7.00 3.78 1.29
CA VAL A 80 -8.31 3.17 1.59
C VAL A 80 -8.75 3.62 2.98
N PRO A 81 -9.96 4.18 3.13
CA PRO A 81 -10.50 4.52 4.45
C PRO A 81 -10.56 3.29 5.36
N LEU A 82 -10.14 3.44 6.62
CA LEU A 82 -10.11 2.33 7.58
C LEU A 82 -11.52 1.74 7.79
N GLU A 83 -12.54 2.61 7.88
CA GLU A 83 -13.93 2.17 8.02
C GLU A 83 -14.36 1.31 6.84
N PHE A 84 -13.89 1.63 5.62
CA PHE A 84 -14.20 0.86 4.43
C PHE A 84 -13.52 -0.52 4.48
N ILE A 85 -12.28 -0.61 4.97
CA ILE A 85 -11.57 -1.89 5.15
C ILE A 85 -12.33 -2.78 6.14
N ILE A 86 -12.83 -2.20 7.23
CA ILE A 86 -13.59 -2.93 8.26
C ILE A 86 -14.93 -3.42 7.70
N ALA A 87 -15.64 -2.55 6.97
CA ALA A 87 -16.95 -2.88 6.40
C ALA A 87 -16.86 -3.85 5.21
N GLN A 88 -15.79 -3.79 4.45
CA GLN A 88 -15.60 -4.52 3.19
C GLN A 88 -14.21 -5.17 3.11
N PRO A 89 -13.96 -6.27 3.85
CA PRO A 89 -12.62 -6.87 3.95
C PRO A 89 -12.04 -7.37 2.61
N TRP A 90 -12.87 -7.60 1.59
CA TRP A 90 -12.42 -7.99 0.27
C TRP A 90 -11.48 -6.96 -0.39
N ILE A 91 -11.51 -5.70 0.06
CA ILE A 91 -10.61 -4.66 -0.43
C ILE A 91 -9.13 -5.00 -0.15
N LEU A 92 -8.87 -5.76 0.91
CA LEU A 92 -7.52 -6.25 1.20
C LEU A 92 -7.00 -7.15 0.08
N ALA A 93 -7.86 -8.03 -0.46
CA ALA A 93 -7.49 -8.88 -1.59
C ALA A 93 -7.24 -8.08 -2.87
N VAL A 94 -8.03 -7.02 -3.10
CA VAL A 94 -7.83 -6.10 -4.24
C VAL A 94 -6.53 -5.33 -4.09
N ALA A 95 -6.26 -4.77 -2.92
CA ALA A 95 -5.04 -4.03 -2.64
C ALA A 95 -3.80 -4.93 -2.81
N PHE A 96 -3.85 -6.15 -2.28
CA PHE A 96 -2.79 -7.14 -2.45
C PHE A 96 -2.60 -7.52 -3.93
N GLY A 97 -3.68 -7.80 -4.65
CA GLY A 97 -3.62 -8.17 -6.07
C GLY A 97 -3.04 -7.05 -6.94
N LEU A 98 -3.43 -5.80 -6.70
CA LEU A 98 -2.87 -4.64 -7.40
C LEU A 98 -1.40 -4.41 -7.03
N PHE A 99 -1.06 -4.53 -5.75
CA PHE A 99 0.33 -4.44 -5.32
C PHE A 99 1.20 -5.48 -6.04
N ARG A 100 0.81 -6.78 -6.01
CA ARG A 100 1.54 -7.85 -6.72
C ARG A 100 1.60 -7.63 -8.23
N PHE A 101 0.55 -7.08 -8.83
CA PHE A 101 0.56 -6.73 -10.25
C PHE A 101 1.63 -5.70 -10.58
N PHE A 102 1.75 -4.63 -9.79
CA PHE A 102 2.77 -3.61 -10.00
C PHE A 102 4.17 -4.07 -9.61
N ASP A 103 4.29 -4.89 -8.60
CA ASP A 103 5.54 -5.53 -8.21
C ASP A 103 6.11 -6.44 -9.33
N ILE A 104 5.27 -7.22 -9.99
CA ILE A 104 5.70 -8.08 -11.10
C ILE A 104 5.99 -7.26 -12.37
N LEU A 105 5.13 -6.31 -12.74
CA LEU A 105 5.28 -5.53 -13.97
C LEU A 105 6.36 -4.46 -13.87
N LYS A 106 6.66 -4.01 -12.65
CA LYS A 106 7.67 -2.96 -12.36
C LYS A 106 7.63 -1.77 -13.32
N PRO A 107 6.45 -1.11 -13.51
CA PRO A 107 6.32 0.00 -14.45
C PRO A 107 7.07 1.24 -13.98
N LEU A 108 7.35 2.15 -14.92
CA LEU A 108 7.67 3.58 -14.70
C LEU A 108 8.66 3.88 -13.56
N GLY A 109 9.78 3.19 -13.51
CA GLY A 109 10.86 3.59 -12.62
C GLY A 109 11.07 2.70 -11.39
N ILE A 110 10.22 1.70 -11.13
CA ILE A 110 10.48 0.69 -10.09
C ILE A 110 11.81 0.00 -10.38
N HIS A 111 12.10 -0.40 -11.63
CA HIS A 111 13.42 -0.89 -12.05
C HIS A 111 14.62 0.03 -11.72
N LYS A 112 14.37 1.34 -11.52
CA LYS A 112 15.44 2.25 -11.12
C LYS A 112 15.71 2.16 -9.62
N MET A 113 14.69 1.82 -8.82
CA MET A 113 14.83 1.62 -7.37
C MET A 113 15.63 0.36 -7.05
N GLU A 114 15.50 -0.71 -7.83
CA GLU A 114 16.35 -1.91 -7.69
C GLU A 114 17.85 -1.62 -7.83
N LYS A 115 18.22 -0.54 -8.54
CA LYS A 115 19.63 -0.12 -8.69
C LYS A 115 20.18 0.57 -7.44
N LEU A 116 19.35 0.85 -6.45
CA LEU A 116 19.82 1.36 -5.18
C LEU A 116 20.59 0.26 -4.43
N PRO A 117 21.67 0.62 -3.74
CA PRO A 117 22.57 -0.37 -3.14
C PRO A 117 21.92 -1.13 -1.99
N GLY A 118 21.93 -2.46 -2.08
CA GLY A 118 21.54 -3.38 -1.00
C GLY A 118 20.07 -3.26 -0.59
N ALA A 119 19.80 -3.38 0.70
CA ALA A 119 18.44 -3.41 1.28
C ALA A 119 17.54 -2.20 0.92
N TRP A 120 18.14 -1.07 0.55
CA TRP A 120 17.36 0.11 0.12
C TRP A 120 16.64 -0.13 -1.20
N GLY A 121 17.28 -0.83 -2.14
CA GLY A 121 16.67 -1.17 -3.42
C GLY A 121 15.46 -2.08 -3.24
N VAL A 122 15.66 -3.19 -2.54
CA VAL A 122 14.62 -4.19 -2.27
C VAL A 122 13.41 -3.58 -1.56
N MET A 123 13.64 -2.77 -0.53
CA MET A 123 12.54 -2.15 0.22
C MET A 123 11.84 -1.01 -0.55
N ALA A 124 12.57 -0.27 -1.40
CA ALA A 124 12.04 0.90 -2.09
C ALA A 124 11.21 0.53 -3.32
N ASP A 125 11.50 -0.57 -4.02
CA ASP A 125 10.71 -1.01 -5.16
C ASP A 125 9.32 -1.50 -4.73
N ASP A 126 9.22 -2.22 -3.63
CA ASP A 126 7.94 -2.65 -3.06
C ASP A 126 7.11 -1.48 -2.52
N LEU A 127 7.77 -0.52 -1.85
CA LEU A 127 7.09 0.70 -1.40
C LEU A 127 6.50 1.49 -2.57
N LEU A 128 7.23 1.58 -3.69
CA LEU A 128 6.77 2.26 -4.89
C LEU A 128 5.66 1.46 -5.61
N GLY A 129 5.77 0.13 -5.65
CA GLY A 129 4.70 -0.75 -6.13
C GLY A 129 3.40 -0.57 -5.34
N GLY A 130 3.51 -0.49 -4.00
CA GLY A 130 2.39 -0.18 -3.11
C GLY A 130 1.79 1.19 -3.36
N LEU A 131 2.61 2.21 -3.59
CA LEU A 131 2.14 3.55 -3.94
C LEU A 131 1.32 3.56 -5.24
N TYR A 132 1.78 2.87 -6.29
CA TYR A 132 1.02 2.77 -7.54
C TYR A 132 -0.31 2.02 -7.34
N ALA A 133 -0.31 0.93 -6.58
CA ALA A 133 -1.53 0.22 -6.23
C ALA A 133 -2.52 1.13 -5.49
N GLY A 134 -2.04 1.89 -4.51
CA GLY A 134 -2.83 2.86 -3.74
C GLY A 134 -3.44 3.95 -4.61
N ILE A 135 -2.67 4.53 -5.54
CA ILE A 135 -3.17 5.54 -6.48
C ILE A 135 -4.29 4.97 -7.36
N VAL A 136 -4.14 3.75 -7.86
CA VAL A 136 -5.19 3.10 -8.67
C VAL A 136 -6.46 2.87 -7.85
N ILE A 137 -6.33 2.46 -6.59
CA ILE A 137 -7.46 2.31 -5.67
C ILE A 137 -8.13 3.66 -5.44
N ALA A 138 -7.36 4.72 -5.15
CA ALA A 138 -7.90 6.07 -4.95
C ALA A 138 -8.67 6.58 -6.17
N ILE A 139 -8.14 6.38 -7.37
CA ILE A 139 -8.84 6.72 -8.62
C ILE A 139 -10.16 5.94 -8.73
N GLY A 140 -10.16 4.64 -8.39
CA GLY A 140 -11.36 3.81 -8.35
C GLY A 140 -12.43 4.36 -7.41
N PHE A 141 -12.05 4.82 -6.21
CA PHE A 141 -12.94 5.47 -5.27
C PHE A 141 -13.52 6.78 -5.83
N ILE A 142 -12.68 7.64 -6.41
CA ILE A 142 -13.13 8.91 -7.00
C ILE A 142 -14.16 8.69 -8.10
N ILE A 143 -13.96 7.69 -8.96
CA ILE A 143 -14.89 7.34 -10.05
C ILE A 143 -16.19 6.76 -9.50
N ALA A 144 -16.13 5.98 -8.43
CA ALA A 144 -17.31 5.34 -7.85
C ALA A 144 -18.22 6.31 -7.06
N ILE A 145 -17.67 7.42 -6.55
CA ILE A 145 -18.40 8.43 -5.79
C ILE A 145 -19.11 9.45 -6.71
N LYS A 146 -18.67 9.58 -7.97
CA LYS A 146 -19.32 10.45 -8.98
C LYS A 146 -20.52 9.78 -9.63
#